data_a266cfe40afff785d329a02aa3b5a905
#
_entry.id   a266cfe40afff785d329a02aa3b5a905
#
_cell.length_a   1.000
_cell.length_b   1.000
_cell.length_c   1.000
_cell.angle_alpha   90.00
_cell.angle_beta   90.00
_cell.angle_gamma   90.00
#
_symmetry.space_group_name_H-M   'P 1'
#
loop_
_entity.id
_entity.type
_entity.pdbx_description
1 polymer ?
#
loop_
_entity_poly.entity_id
_entity_poly.type
_entity_poly.pdbx_seq_one_letter_code
_entity_poly.pdbx_strand_id
1 'polypeptide(L)'
;MPPVTIYTKPFCPYCTRALSLLKQKGAEVTEIEAAFDPAARKQMLAKSNGRVTYPQIFVGERHIGGCDDMMALERAGKLDPLLGA
;
A
#
# COMPACT_ATOMS: atom_id res chain seq x y z
N MET A 1 -8.12 -14.08 2.43
CA MET A 1 -7.50 -12.76 2.66
C MET A 1 -7.41 -12.03 1.33
N PRO A 2 -7.90 -10.78 1.22
CA PRO A 2 -7.79 -10.05 -0.04
C PRO A 2 -6.33 -9.79 -0.42
N PRO A 3 -5.98 -9.76 -1.70
CA PRO A 3 -4.63 -9.42 -2.12
C PRO A 3 -4.33 -7.96 -1.83
N VAL A 4 -3.08 -7.69 -1.44
CA VAL A 4 -2.61 -6.33 -1.19
C VAL A 4 -1.65 -5.93 -2.29
N THR A 5 -1.87 -4.75 -2.87
CA THR A 5 -0.95 -4.15 -3.83
C THR A 5 -0.35 -2.89 -3.23
N ILE A 6 0.96 -2.76 -3.30
CA ILE A 6 1.66 -1.59 -2.80
C ILE A 6 2.57 -1.03 -3.90
N TYR A 7 2.37 0.24 -4.21
CA TYR A 7 3.23 0.97 -5.15
C TYR A 7 4.34 1.65 -4.37
N THR A 8 5.59 1.39 -4.75
CA THR A 8 6.76 1.84 -4.02
C THR A 8 7.74 2.60 -4.91
N LYS A 9 8.75 3.19 -4.29
CA LYS A 9 9.91 3.76 -4.96
C LYS A 9 11.19 3.26 -4.27
N PRO A 10 12.34 3.28 -4.96
CA PRO A 10 13.62 2.91 -4.34
C PRO A 10 13.96 3.82 -3.16
N PHE A 11 14.63 3.25 -2.16
CA PHE A 11 15.14 4.00 -0.99
C PHE A 11 14.05 4.77 -0.24
N CYS A 12 12.87 4.16 -0.09
CA CYS A 12 11.74 4.77 0.60
C CYS A 12 11.54 4.11 1.97
N PRO A 13 11.91 4.77 3.09
CA PRO A 13 11.73 4.20 4.42
C PRO A 13 10.27 3.92 4.76
N TYR A 14 9.35 4.76 4.29
CA TYR A 14 7.92 4.55 4.51
C TYR A 14 7.40 3.32 3.76
N CYS A 15 7.93 3.05 2.56
CA CYS A 15 7.59 1.84 1.82
C CYS A 15 8.07 0.60 2.57
N THR A 16 9.30 0.63 3.09
CA THR A 16 9.86 -0.47 3.87
C THR A 16 9.05 -0.74 5.14
N ARG A 17 8.65 0.33 5.83
CA ARG A 17 7.83 0.22 7.04
C ARG A 17 6.47 -0.41 6.73
N ALA A 18 5.82 0.03 5.65
CA ALA A 18 4.53 -0.50 5.24
C ALA A 18 4.63 -1.97 4.87
N LEU A 19 5.64 -2.35 4.09
CA LEU A 19 5.88 -3.74 3.72
C LEU A 19 6.12 -4.62 4.93
N SER A 20 6.89 -4.14 5.89
CA SER A 20 7.18 -4.88 7.13
C SER A 20 5.92 -5.19 7.92
N LEU A 21 5.04 -4.20 8.09
CA LEU A 21 3.78 -4.41 8.80
C LEU A 21 2.89 -5.41 8.07
N LEU A 22 2.75 -5.27 6.75
CA LEU A 22 1.94 -6.19 5.96
C LEU A 22 2.46 -7.62 6.04
N LYS A 23 3.78 -7.80 6.03
CA LYS A 23 4.40 -9.11 6.23
C LYS A 23 4.08 -9.70 7.59
N GLN A 24 4.16 -8.90 8.64
CA GLN A 24 3.82 -9.33 10.00
C GLN A 24 2.37 -9.81 10.10
N LYS A 25 1.48 -9.19 9.32
CA LYS A 25 0.06 -9.56 9.27
C LYS A 25 -0.20 -10.80 8.42
N GLY A 26 0.81 -11.33 7.72
CA GLY A 26 0.63 -12.47 6.83
C GLY A 26 -0.11 -12.14 5.55
N ALA A 27 -0.13 -10.89 5.14
CA ALA A 27 -0.83 -10.46 3.93
C ALA A 27 -0.13 -10.96 2.67
N GLU A 28 -0.92 -11.25 1.64
CA GLU A 28 -0.40 -11.56 0.31
C GLU A 28 -0.13 -10.24 -0.41
N VAL A 29 1.15 -9.88 -0.54
CA VAL A 29 1.55 -8.56 -1.01
C VAL A 29 2.21 -8.65 -2.38
N THR A 30 1.74 -7.84 -3.31
CA THR A 30 2.40 -7.57 -4.59
C THR A 30 2.99 -6.17 -4.53
N GLU A 31 4.31 -6.08 -4.61
CA GLU A 31 5.02 -4.80 -4.65
C GLU A 31 5.28 -4.39 -6.09
N ILE A 32 4.92 -3.14 -6.43
CA ILE A 32 5.16 -2.58 -7.77
C ILE A 32 5.97 -1.31 -7.60
N GLU A 33 7.22 -1.31 -8.08
CA GLU A 33 8.03 -0.10 -8.13
C GLU A 33 7.52 0.79 -9.27
N ALA A 34 6.94 1.94 -8.91
CA ALA A 34 6.24 2.78 -9.88
C ALA A 34 6.99 4.07 -10.21
N ALA A 35 7.99 4.45 -9.41
CA ALA A 35 8.65 5.76 -9.57
C ALA A 35 9.33 5.92 -10.93
N PHE A 36 9.90 4.83 -11.47
CA PHE A 36 10.59 4.84 -12.76
C PHE A 36 9.88 4.00 -13.82
N ASP A 37 8.63 3.63 -13.57
CA ASP A 37 7.80 2.87 -14.50
C ASP A 37 6.57 3.72 -14.84
N PRO A 38 6.55 4.40 -16.01
CA PRO A 38 5.45 5.30 -16.38
C PRO A 38 4.09 4.60 -16.42
N ALA A 39 4.02 3.36 -16.87
CA ALA A 39 2.76 2.61 -16.93
C ALA A 39 2.23 2.30 -15.53
N ALA A 40 3.10 1.83 -14.64
CA ALA A 40 2.72 1.53 -13.26
C ALA A 40 2.33 2.81 -12.52
N ARG A 41 3.07 3.90 -12.73
CA ARG A 41 2.76 5.19 -12.13
C ARG A 41 1.41 5.72 -12.59
N LYS A 42 1.08 5.57 -13.86
CA LYS A 42 -0.21 5.96 -14.41
C LYS A 42 -1.35 5.18 -13.74
N GLN A 43 -1.18 3.87 -13.56
CA GLN A 43 -2.15 3.05 -12.85
C GLN A 43 -2.34 3.53 -11.41
N MET A 44 -1.24 3.79 -10.71
CA MET A 44 -1.27 4.28 -9.33
C MET A 44 -2.05 5.59 -9.23
N LEU A 45 -1.77 6.54 -10.12
CA LEU A 45 -2.45 7.83 -10.12
C LEU A 45 -3.94 7.68 -10.38
N ALA A 46 -4.31 6.83 -11.34
CA ALA A 46 -5.72 6.58 -11.66
C ALA A 46 -6.47 5.96 -10.48
N LYS A 47 -5.87 4.98 -9.81
CA LYS A 47 -6.52 4.24 -8.71
C LYS A 47 -6.53 5.02 -7.41
N SER A 48 -5.62 5.97 -7.21
CA SER A 48 -5.47 6.74 -5.98
C SER A 48 -6.05 8.14 -6.05
N ASN A 49 -6.80 8.46 -7.11
CA ASN A 49 -7.33 9.81 -7.35
C ASN A 49 -6.24 10.87 -7.44
N GLY A 50 -5.13 10.53 -8.12
CA GLY A 50 -4.06 11.47 -8.41
C GLY A 50 -3.01 11.62 -7.31
N ARG A 51 -2.99 10.76 -6.31
CA ARG A 51 -1.96 10.83 -5.27
C ARG A 51 -0.61 10.40 -5.82
N VAL A 52 0.39 11.26 -5.66
CA VAL A 52 1.73 11.07 -6.22
C VAL A 52 2.76 10.61 -5.21
N THR A 53 2.37 10.43 -3.95
CA THR A 53 3.29 10.03 -2.88
C THR A 53 3.45 8.52 -2.80
N TYR A 54 4.51 8.06 -2.17
CA TYR A 54 4.80 6.64 -1.97
C TYR A 54 4.93 6.35 -0.48
N PRO A 55 4.49 5.17 -0.01
CA PRO A 55 3.80 4.14 -0.77
C PRO A 55 2.33 4.50 -1.03
N GLN A 56 1.71 3.85 -2.01
CA GLN A 56 0.25 3.82 -2.17
C GLN A 56 -0.21 2.37 -2.03
N ILE A 57 -1.12 2.13 -1.11
CA ILE A 57 -1.50 0.79 -0.67
C ILE A 57 -2.96 0.53 -1.00
N PHE A 58 -3.22 -0.66 -1.57
CA PHE A 58 -4.55 -1.10 -1.93
C PHE A 58 -4.81 -2.49 -1.36
N VAL A 59 -5.98 -2.69 -0.76
CA VAL A 59 -6.46 -4.01 -0.34
C VAL A 59 -7.58 -4.39 -1.29
N GLY A 60 -7.29 -5.37 -2.17
CA GLY A 60 -8.15 -5.61 -3.32
C GLY A 60 -8.24 -4.34 -4.15
N GLU A 61 -9.44 -3.85 -4.40
CA GLU A 61 -9.65 -2.60 -5.13
C GLU A 61 -9.75 -1.38 -4.23
N ARG A 62 -9.72 -1.57 -2.92
CA ARG A 62 -9.88 -0.49 -1.96
C ARG A 62 -8.58 0.25 -1.72
N HIS A 63 -8.57 1.54 -1.97
CA HIS A 63 -7.42 2.40 -1.70
C HIS A 63 -7.33 2.70 -0.21
N ILE A 64 -6.24 2.26 0.42
CA ILE A 64 -5.94 2.56 1.83
C ILE A 64 -5.29 3.93 1.96
N GLY A 65 -4.35 4.23 1.07
CA GLY A 65 -3.55 5.44 1.11
C GLY A 65 -2.08 5.15 1.29
N GLY A 66 -1.38 6.00 2.00
CA GLY A 66 0.04 5.85 2.26
C GLY A 66 0.33 5.11 3.56
N CYS A 67 1.60 5.13 3.96
CA CYS A 67 2.04 4.48 5.20
C CYS A 67 1.32 5.06 6.42
N ASP A 68 1.21 6.39 6.50
CA ASP A 68 0.56 7.04 7.63
C ASP A 68 -0.91 6.64 7.74
N ASP A 69 -1.60 6.56 6.61
CA ASP A 69 -3.00 6.14 6.58
C ASP A 69 -3.15 4.71 7.09
N MET A 70 -2.26 3.82 6.65
CA MET A 70 -2.28 2.42 7.09
C MET A 70 -1.97 2.30 8.59
N MET A 71 -0.98 3.06 9.08
CA MET A 71 -0.63 3.05 10.50
C MET A 71 -1.77 3.57 11.37
N ALA A 72 -2.52 4.57 10.88
CA ALA A 72 -3.70 5.07 11.58
C ALA A 72 -4.79 3.99 11.68
N LEU A 73 -5.01 3.24 10.61
CA LEU A 73 -5.95 2.11 10.64
C LEU A 73 -5.49 1.04 11.62
N GLU A 74 -4.20 0.76 11.67
CA GLU A 74 -3.65 -0.23 12.60
C GLU A 74 -3.89 0.19 14.05
N ARG A 75 -3.61 1.44 14.39
CA ARG A 75 -3.83 1.97 15.74
C ARG A 75 -5.30 1.94 16.15
N ALA A 76 -6.20 2.11 15.18
CA ALA A 76 -7.64 2.09 15.42
C ALA A 76 -8.22 0.66 15.45
N GLY A 77 -7.39 -0.36 15.21
CA GLY A 77 -7.86 -1.76 15.11
C GLY A 77 -8.67 -2.06 13.87
N LYS A 78 -8.54 -1.24 12.82
CA LYS A 78 -9.34 -1.36 11.59
C LYS A 78 -8.59 -2.00 10.45
N LEU A 79 -7.27 -2.17 10.56
CA LEU A 79 -6.48 -2.76 9.48
C LEU A 79 -6.74 -4.26 9.36
N ASP A 80 -6.71 -5.01 10.46
CA ASP A 80 -6.92 -6.45 10.44
C ASP A 80 -8.25 -6.84 9.78
N PRO A 81 -9.40 -6.21 10.10
CA PRO A 81 -10.64 -6.53 9.39
C PRO A 81 -10.55 -6.29 7.88
N LEU A 82 -9.86 -5.24 7.44
CA LEU A 82 -9.67 -4.97 6.01
C LEU A 82 -8.85 -6.05 5.34
N LEU A 83 -7.86 -6.60 6.03
CA LEU A 83 -7.02 -7.68 5.53
C LEU A 83 -7.70 -9.05 5.63
N GLY A 84 -8.86 -9.13 6.24
CA GLY A 84 -9.57 -10.39 6.43
C GLY A 84 -9.03 -11.25 7.57
N ALA A 85 -8.33 -10.62 8.48
CA ALA A 85 -7.73 -11.32 9.62
C ALA A 85 -8.59 -11.19 10.88
#